data_c652705b816bef6b89245b574dd5fb1d
#
_entry.id   c652705b816bef6b89245b574dd5fb1d
#
_cell.length_a   1.000
_cell.length_b   1.000
_cell.length_c   1.000
_cell.angle_alpha   90.00
_cell.angle_beta   90.00
_cell.angle_gamma   90.00
#
_symmetry.space_group_name_H-M   'P 1'
#
loop_
_entity.id
_entity.type
_entity.pdbx_description
1 polymer ?
#
loop_
_entity_poly.entity_id
_entity_poly.type
_entity_poly.pdbx_seq_one_letter_code
_entity_poly.pdbx_strand_id
1 'polypeptide(L)'
;MPFRPLFAASIAALSLGAAAQTPPPAAAGAPLVAPNTCVRPEFSGRLASDPNMTTFNRQFKAYGECVKAYVEHNKAIAEAATAAANRVVDEYNSYTAEVKAKIEAENSSRKKDAVQ
;
A
#
# COMPACT_ATOMS: atom_id res chain seq x y z
N MET A 1 47.99 -29.97 52.80
CA MET A 1 47.54 -30.21 51.37
C MET A 1 46.21 -29.55 51.18
N PRO A 2 46.12 -28.41 50.50
CA PRO A 2 44.83 -27.80 50.21
C PRO A 2 44.41 -28.06 48.77
N PHE A 3 43.21 -28.57 48.59
CA PHE A 3 42.50 -28.79 47.33
C PHE A 3 42.08 -27.44 46.72
N ARG A 4 42.46 -27.19 45.46
CA ARG A 4 41.98 -26.11 44.64
C ARG A 4 40.84 -26.61 43.72
N PRO A 5 39.61 -26.07 43.77
CA PRO A 5 38.63 -26.37 42.76
C PRO A 5 38.85 -25.46 41.53
N LEU A 6 38.99 -26.10 40.36
CA LEU A 6 38.98 -25.49 39.05
C LEU A 6 37.55 -25.13 38.68
N PHE A 7 37.23 -23.85 38.63
CA PHE A 7 35.99 -23.36 38.02
C PHE A 7 36.15 -23.30 36.50
N ALA A 8 35.51 -24.22 35.81
CA ALA A 8 35.34 -24.18 34.36
C ALA A 8 34.20 -23.20 34.04
N ALA A 9 34.56 -22.03 33.52
CA ALA A 9 33.57 -21.05 33.00
C ALA A 9 33.14 -21.47 31.59
N SER A 10 31.94 -22.00 31.48
CA SER A 10 31.30 -22.27 30.17
C SER A 10 30.73 -20.99 29.63
N ILE A 11 31.35 -20.44 28.58
CA ILE A 11 30.81 -19.30 27.81
C ILE A 11 29.79 -19.87 26.84
N ALA A 12 28.50 -19.73 27.15
CA ALA A 12 27.41 -19.98 26.22
C ALA A 12 27.34 -18.83 25.20
N ALA A 13 27.78 -19.07 23.96
CA ALA A 13 27.61 -18.16 22.86
C ALA A 13 26.14 -18.14 22.42
N LEU A 14 25.42 -17.08 22.79
CA LEU A 14 24.08 -16.78 22.25
C LEU A 14 24.24 -16.27 20.81
N SER A 15 24.10 -17.15 19.84
CA SER A 15 23.93 -16.79 18.44
C SER A 15 22.52 -16.21 18.24
N LEU A 16 22.39 -14.87 18.21
CA LEU A 16 21.20 -14.19 17.70
C LEU A 16 21.10 -14.48 16.18
N GLY A 17 20.34 -15.49 15.83
CA GLY A 17 19.91 -15.72 14.47
C GLY A 17 18.98 -14.56 14.06
N ALA A 18 19.49 -13.61 13.29
CA ALA A 18 18.64 -12.68 12.56
C ALA A 18 17.84 -13.48 11.54
N ALA A 19 16.62 -13.87 11.91
CA ALA A 19 15.65 -14.41 10.98
C ALA A 19 15.30 -13.25 10.01
N ALA A 20 15.91 -13.27 8.82
CA ALA A 20 15.48 -12.46 7.71
C ALA A 20 14.01 -12.85 7.42
N GLN A 21 13.08 -12.03 7.88
CA GLN A 21 11.67 -12.14 7.52
C GLN A 21 11.57 -11.84 6.04
N THR A 22 11.59 -12.88 5.21
CA THR A 22 11.13 -12.76 3.83
C THR A 22 9.70 -12.21 3.89
N PRO A 23 9.43 -11.06 3.24
CA PRO A 23 8.07 -10.55 3.16
C PRO A 23 7.19 -11.66 2.58
N PRO A 24 5.99 -11.89 3.13
CA PRO A 24 5.08 -12.88 2.59
C PRO A 24 4.88 -12.56 1.10
N PRO A 25 4.87 -13.60 0.22
CA PRO A 25 4.57 -13.36 -1.19
C PRO A 25 3.24 -12.61 -1.23
N ALA A 26 3.25 -11.45 -1.88
CA ALA A 26 2.03 -10.68 -2.10
C ALA A 26 1.04 -11.67 -2.73
N ALA A 27 0.02 -12.06 -1.96
CA ALA A 27 -1.07 -12.84 -2.50
C ALA A 27 -1.50 -12.09 -3.77
N ALA A 28 -1.49 -12.77 -4.91
CA ALA A 28 -1.98 -12.22 -6.16
C ALA A 28 -3.46 -11.89 -5.92
N GLY A 29 -3.69 -10.73 -5.31
CA GLY A 29 -5.01 -10.22 -4.98
C GLY A 29 -5.79 -10.04 -6.27
N ALA A 30 -7.09 -10.25 -6.23
CA ALA A 30 -7.98 -9.87 -7.32
C ALA A 30 -7.60 -8.46 -7.80
N PRO A 31 -7.60 -8.20 -9.10
CA PRO A 31 -7.24 -6.89 -9.63
C PRO A 31 -8.08 -5.82 -8.94
N LEU A 32 -7.42 -4.76 -8.44
CA LEU A 32 -8.08 -3.62 -7.75
C LEU A 32 -9.16 -2.98 -8.62
N VAL A 33 -9.04 -3.14 -9.93
CA VAL A 33 -9.97 -2.64 -10.93
C VAL A 33 -10.68 -3.81 -11.59
N ALA A 34 -12.00 -3.90 -11.40
CA ALA A 34 -12.82 -4.89 -12.09
C ALA A 34 -12.83 -4.63 -13.61
N PRO A 35 -12.90 -5.68 -14.44
CA PRO A 35 -13.00 -5.52 -15.88
C PRO A 35 -14.29 -4.79 -16.26
N ASN A 36 -14.23 -4.01 -17.36
CA ASN A 36 -15.42 -3.35 -17.89
C ASN A 36 -16.40 -4.38 -18.45
N THR A 37 -17.61 -4.42 -17.89
CA THR A 37 -18.72 -5.32 -18.29
C THR A 37 -19.81 -4.61 -19.07
N CYS A 38 -19.63 -3.34 -19.45
CA CYS A 38 -20.60 -2.58 -20.21
C CYS A 38 -20.79 -3.16 -21.63
N VAL A 39 -22.01 -3.49 -21.95
CA VAL A 39 -22.34 -4.09 -23.25
C VAL A 39 -22.43 -3.02 -24.33
N ARG A 40 -21.57 -3.12 -25.33
CA ARG A 40 -21.55 -2.22 -26.48
C ARG A 40 -22.69 -2.61 -27.44
N PRO A 41 -23.59 -1.65 -27.80
CA PRO A 41 -24.63 -1.94 -28.78
C PRO A 41 -24.06 -2.05 -30.19
N GLU A 42 -24.66 -2.96 -30.97
CA GLU A 42 -24.34 -3.10 -32.39
C GLU A 42 -25.19 -2.18 -33.24
N PHE A 43 -24.56 -1.43 -34.12
CA PHE A 43 -25.24 -0.56 -35.07
C PHE A 43 -25.58 -1.32 -36.35
N SER A 44 -26.86 -1.51 -36.66
CA SER A 44 -27.33 -2.29 -37.81
C SER A 44 -27.12 -1.58 -39.19
N GLY A 45 -26.47 -0.40 -39.21
CA GLY A 45 -26.15 0.33 -40.42
C GLY A 45 -27.26 1.25 -40.93
N ARG A 46 -27.08 1.76 -42.18
CA ARG A 46 -27.91 2.81 -42.78
C ARG A 46 -29.37 2.39 -43.09
N LEU A 47 -29.66 1.09 -43.06
CA LEU A 47 -30.98 0.53 -43.36
C LEU A 47 -31.78 0.14 -42.12
N ALA A 48 -31.33 0.58 -40.93
CA ALA A 48 -32.08 0.37 -39.70
C ALA A 48 -33.47 1.04 -39.82
N SER A 49 -34.55 0.29 -39.60
CA SER A 49 -35.87 0.84 -39.49
C SER A 49 -36.03 1.74 -38.26
N ASP A 50 -36.97 2.67 -38.24
CA ASP A 50 -37.19 3.59 -37.10
C ASP A 50 -37.29 2.87 -35.74
N PRO A 51 -37.95 1.71 -35.59
CA PRO A 51 -37.95 0.96 -34.35
C PRO A 51 -36.58 0.45 -33.94
N ASN A 52 -35.76 0.03 -34.92
CA ASN A 52 -34.37 -0.43 -34.64
C ASN A 52 -33.47 0.73 -34.21
N MET A 53 -33.63 1.90 -34.85
CA MET A 53 -32.90 3.10 -34.47
C MET A 53 -33.29 3.56 -33.05
N THR A 54 -34.57 3.53 -32.71
CA THR A 54 -35.03 3.85 -31.35
C THR A 54 -34.44 2.90 -30.30
N THR A 55 -34.38 1.62 -30.61
CA THR A 55 -33.81 0.61 -29.75
C THR A 55 -32.29 0.81 -29.60
N PHE A 56 -31.58 1.05 -30.72
CA PHE A 56 -30.15 1.37 -30.70
C PHE A 56 -29.83 2.60 -29.84
N ASN A 57 -30.58 3.70 -30.04
CA ASN A 57 -30.36 4.93 -29.27
C ASN A 57 -30.54 4.72 -27.77
N ARG A 58 -31.53 3.93 -27.36
CA ARG A 58 -31.73 3.56 -25.95
C ARG A 58 -30.55 2.74 -25.42
N GLN A 59 -30.11 1.72 -26.17
CA GLN A 59 -28.99 0.88 -25.79
C GLN A 59 -27.69 1.66 -25.74
N PHE A 60 -27.47 2.57 -26.71
CA PHE A 60 -26.31 3.44 -26.74
C PHE A 60 -26.25 4.38 -25.55
N LYS A 61 -27.39 4.95 -25.17
CA LYS A 61 -27.50 5.77 -23.95
C LYS A 61 -27.16 4.96 -22.71
N ALA A 62 -27.74 3.77 -22.56
CA ALA A 62 -27.47 2.87 -21.43
C ALA A 62 -26.00 2.45 -21.36
N TYR A 63 -25.37 2.19 -22.52
CA TYR A 63 -23.94 1.92 -22.61
C TYR A 63 -23.10 3.11 -22.13
N GLY A 64 -23.44 4.32 -22.55
CA GLY A 64 -22.78 5.54 -22.11
C GLY A 64 -22.87 5.78 -20.62
N GLU A 65 -24.04 5.56 -20.03
CA GLU A 65 -24.27 5.65 -18.57
C GLU A 65 -23.45 4.59 -17.80
N CYS A 66 -23.40 3.34 -18.31
CA CYS A 66 -22.58 2.28 -17.75
C CYS A 66 -21.09 2.64 -17.77
N VAL A 67 -20.57 3.09 -18.92
CA VAL A 67 -19.16 3.49 -19.07
C VAL A 67 -18.82 4.64 -18.14
N LYS A 68 -19.70 5.64 -18.04
CA LYS A 68 -19.51 6.75 -17.11
C LYS A 68 -19.41 6.27 -15.67
N ALA A 69 -20.33 5.44 -15.22
CA ALA A 69 -20.32 4.88 -13.87
C ALA A 69 -19.06 4.05 -13.61
N TYR A 70 -18.63 3.25 -14.57
CA TYR A 70 -17.38 2.49 -14.48
C TYR A 70 -16.16 3.39 -14.31
N VAL A 71 -16.05 4.47 -15.10
CA VAL A 71 -14.95 5.44 -15.02
C VAL A 71 -14.95 6.15 -13.67
N GLU A 72 -16.10 6.63 -13.20
CA GLU A 72 -16.24 7.31 -11.91
C GLU A 72 -15.86 6.39 -10.73
N HIS A 73 -16.29 5.14 -10.78
CA HIS A 73 -15.92 4.15 -9.77
C HIS A 73 -14.42 3.92 -9.70
N ASN A 74 -13.77 3.73 -10.85
CA ASN A 74 -12.32 3.51 -10.89
C ASN A 74 -11.52 4.75 -10.50
N LYS A 75 -12.02 5.94 -10.83
CA LYS A 75 -11.44 7.20 -10.35
C LYS A 75 -11.47 7.28 -8.82
N ALA A 76 -12.58 6.93 -8.20
CA ALA A 76 -12.70 6.92 -6.74
C ALA A 76 -11.71 5.93 -6.08
N ILE A 77 -11.51 4.74 -6.69
CA ILE A 77 -10.51 3.77 -6.22
C ILE A 77 -9.10 4.36 -6.31
N ALA A 78 -8.75 5.01 -7.42
CA ALA A 78 -7.43 5.62 -7.60
C ALA A 78 -7.19 6.77 -6.60
N GLU A 79 -8.18 7.60 -6.36
CA GLU A 79 -8.12 8.68 -5.37
C GLU A 79 -7.93 8.12 -3.94
N ALA A 80 -8.67 7.08 -3.57
CA ALA A 80 -8.55 6.43 -2.27
C ALA A 80 -7.15 5.80 -2.08
N ALA A 81 -6.62 5.13 -3.11
CA ALA A 81 -5.28 4.56 -3.07
C ALA A 81 -4.20 5.64 -2.92
N THR A 82 -4.33 6.75 -3.64
CA THR A 82 -3.42 7.90 -3.53
C THR A 82 -3.46 8.53 -2.15
N ALA A 83 -4.66 8.72 -1.60
CA ALA A 83 -4.81 9.25 -0.24
C ALA A 83 -4.21 8.34 0.83
N ALA A 84 -4.36 7.01 0.68
CA ALA A 84 -3.75 6.04 1.57
C ALA A 84 -2.21 6.09 1.51
N ALA A 85 -1.64 6.16 0.30
CA ALA A 85 -0.20 6.28 0.11
C ALA A 85 0.36 7.57 0.73
N ASN A 86 -0.28 8.70 0.50
CA ASN A 86 0.13 9.98 1.07
C ASN A 86 0.11 9.95 2.60
N ARG A 87 -0.91 9.35 3.21
CA ARG A 87 -0.99 9.21 4.67
C ARG A 87 0.23 8.46 5.24
N VAL A 88 0.63 7.35 4.62
CA VAL A 88 1.80 6.60 5.05
C VAL A 88 3.09 7.41 4.91
N VAL A 89 3.21 8.21 3.84
CA VAL A 89 4.35 9.12 3.67
C VAL A 89 4.38 10.19 4.77
N ASP A 90 3.24 10.76 5.11
CA ASP A 90 3.14 11.75 6.18
C ASP A 90 3.48 11.15 7.55
N GLU A 91 3.01 9.94 7.84
CA GLU A 91 3.38 9.20 9.06
C GLU A 91 4.89 8.95 9.13
N TYR A 92 5.50 8.52 8.02
CA TYR A 92 6.95 8.30 7.96
C TYR A 92 7.74 9.60 8.19
N ASN A 93 7.32 10.70 7.57
CA ASN A 93 7.98 11.99 7.73
C ASN A 93 7.86 12.50 9.17
N SER A 94 6.69 12.36 9.79
CA SER A 94 6.48 12.72 11.19
C SER A 94 7.36 11.91 12.13
N TYR A 95 7.38 10.60 11.94
CA TYR A 95 8.24 9.71 12.73
C TYR A 95 9.72 10.05 12.58
N THR A 96 10.18 10.31 11.36
CA THR A 96 11.58 10.70 11.09
C THR A 96 11.94 12.01 11.81
N ALA A 97 11.03 12.99 11.79
CA ALA A 97 11.24 14.25 12.51
C ALA A 97 11.33 14.05 14.03
N GLU A 98 10.47 13.21 14.61
CA GLU A 98 10.52 12.88 16.04
C GLU A 98 11.82 12.19 16.44
N VAL A 99 12.26 11.19 15.65
CA VAL A 99 13.52 10.49 15.90
C VAL A 99 14.70 11.44 15.85
N LYS A 100 14.73 12.32 14.84
CA LYS A 100 15.78 13.33 14.70
C LYS A 100 15.81 14.27 15.91
N ALA A 101 14.67 14.76 16.36
CA ALA A 101 14.60 15.62 17.54
C ALA A 101 15.08 14.93 18.83
N LYS A 102 14.75 13.64 19.01
CA LYS A 102 15.23 12.83 20.15
C LYS A 102 16.76 12.67 20.12
N ILE A 103 17.33 12.37 18.96
CA ILE A 103 18.78 12.24 18.79
C ILE A 103 19.49 13.56 19.10
N GLU A 104 18.96 14.69 18.63
CA GLU A 104 19.52 16.02 18.90
C GLU A 104 19.47 16.36 20.39
N ALA A 105 18.36 16.06 21.06
CA ALA A 105 18.21 16.27 22.50
C ALA A 105 19.20 15.43 23.30
N GLU A 106 19.36 14.16 22.96
CA GLU A 106 20.31 13.26 23.63
C GLU A 106 21.77 13.70 23.43
N ASN A 107 22.13 14.08 22.22
CA ASN A 107 23.47 14.60 21.93
C ASN A 107 23.77 15.91 22.70
N SER A 108 22.77 16.76 22.87
CA SER A 108 22.89 18.00 23.64
C SER A 108 23.09 17.72 25.13
N SER A 109 22.40 16.72 25.68
CA SER A 109 22.57 16.28 27.07
C SER A 109 23.99 15.74 27.32
N ARG A 110 24.45 14.83 26.46
CA ARG A 110 25.82 14.26 26.57
C ARG A 110 26.92 15.32 26.52
N LYS A 111 26.74 16.37 25.70
CA LYS A 111 27.70 17.48 25.66
C LYS A 111 27.75 18.25 26.96
N LYS A 112 26.61 18.45 27.64
CA LYS A 112 26.57 19.13 28.94
C LYS A 112 27.28 18.32 30.03
N ASP A 113 27.06 17.01 30.04
CA ASP A 113 27.66 16.11 31.04
C ASP A 113 29.17 15.98 30.86
N ALA A 114 29.70 16.11 29.63
CA ALA A 114 31.11 16.04 29.31
C ALA A 114 31.91 17.32 29.69
N VAL A 115 31.25 18.43 30.03
CA VAL A 115 31.85 19.74 30.38
C VAL A 115 31.88 19.97 31.89
N GLN A 116 31.25 19.09 32.70
CA GLN A 116 31.34 19.08 34.17
C GLN A 116 32.43 18.16 34.67
#